data_c4dadd304e1a8a937a246e7ccbee4aa2
#
_entry.id   c4dadd304e1a8a937a246e7ccbee4aa2
#
_cell.length_a   1.000
_cell.length_b   1.000
_cell.length_c   1.000
_cell.angle_alpha   90.00
_cell.angle_beta   90.00
_cell.angle_gamma   90.00
#
_symmetry.space_group_name_H-M   'P 1'
#
loop_
_entity.id
_entity.type
_entity.pdbx_description
1 polymer ?
#
loop_
_entity_poly.entity_id
_entity_poly.type
_entity_poly.pdbx_seq_one_letter_code
_entity_poly.pdbx_strand_id
1 'polypeptide(L)'
;ARQRFRRTKFYFPTIGNTFTVGGKLNETLHRMEIWNYIEILGQKKQGWLFKKDNVEERLIALTKILELGHPSTIHNLIPFLKDSNIEIKNETCKVVAQLFKKIETKKGYYDTLKHCDISKSDIDYYQQTFSNEHFLTLLAIASLNRSGYVREKAVKKLAETNNEKAIPFIVYRLADWVQPVRQSALQGIEHFKKREFINALVDNLIIFEWLQKVERVDLSSVLSDVMNFVVVENKHYVIDNFKTFTDRTRIVIAKKITSSTNIDLADLKLLLSDKHFLVRNLALSHFDKLTQTEIDKLLIDKSAGVRLQTLYNMKNQENFSEIVFPFISDTSASIRDFSRYSLKNKITDFATIYNDNLTSKKNILGSLSGLAETNGKQFVENVVPYLNDTKLKIRKTAFLALKKLDSEKAYDFALQNLDSEHIGIRNTIIEFFSVSATPEVLQKARETYRNGKYEMKKSMLKLFSKIGKWTTIADIMIGTIDENENIRNLSWGYLQQWKNKATSFFTQPKQGELERANQIFRFAFEIHEDKKYFNQNPLTGIDFYLR
;
A
#
# COMPACT_ATOMS: atom_id res chain seq x y z
N ALA A 1 -24.10 11.87 32.41
CA ALA A 1 -22.95 11.23 31.83
C ALA A 1 -23.04 11.28 30.30
N ARG A 2 -22.34 12.24 29.67
CA ARG A 2 -22.28 12.36 28.20
C ARG A 2 -21.11 11.52 27.71
N GLN A 3 -21.36 10.33 27.16
CA GLN A 3 -20.36 9.54 26.41
C GLN A 3 -20.11 10.21 25.06
N ARG A 4 -18.86 10.61 24.84
CA ARG A 4 -18.35 11.07 23.54
C ARG A 4 -18.26 9.88 22.59
N PHE A 5 -19.16 9.79 21.62
CA PHE A 5 -19.05 8.87 20.50
C PHE A 5 -17.82 9.25 19.64
N ARG A 6 -16.79 8.44 19.65
CA ARG A 6 -15.70 8.49 18.66
C ARG A 6 -16.26 8.03 17.33
N ARG A 7 -16.28 8.94 16.33
CA ARG A 7 -16.54 8.62 14.93
C ARG A 7 -15.40 7.72 14.43
N THR A 8 -15.65 6.43 14.32
CA THR A 8 -14.76 5.50 13.59
C THR A 8 -14.84 5.84 12.11
N LYS A 9 -13.80 6.46 11.58
CA LYS A 9 -13.61 6.63 10.14
C LYS A 9 -13.37 5.24 9.54
N PHE A 10 -14.14 4.91 8.52
CA PHE A 10 -13.91 3.72 7.71
C PHE A 10 -12.53 3.83 7.02
N TYR A 11 -11.56 3.09 7.52
CA TYR A 11 -10.28 2.88 6.85
C TYR A 11 -10.30 1.53 6.16
N PHE A 12 -10.35 1.53 4.83
CA PHE A 12 -9.78 0.44 4.06
C PHE A 12 -8.24 0.54 4.19
N PRO A 13 -7.50 -0.58 4.27
CA PRO A 13 -6.05 -0.51 4.37
C PRO A 13 -5.50 0.16 3.10
N THR A 14 -5.01 1.37 3.25
CA THR A 14 -4.30 2.12 2.22
C THR A 14 -2.91 1.50 2.03
N ILE A 15 -2.66 0.95 0.87
CA ILE A 15 -1.30 0.81 0.34
C ILE A 15 -0.84 2.25 0.03
N GLY A 16 0.29 2.65 0.62
CA GLY A 16 0.77 4.02 0.62
C GLY A 16 0.85 4.64 -0.77
N ASN A 17 0.11 5.72 -0.98
CA ASN A 17 0.28 6.61 -2.11
C ASN A 17 1.15 7.79 -1.66
N THR A 18 2.34 7.87 -2.21
CA THR A 18 3.15 9.10 -2.25
C THR A 18 2.43 10.10 -3.16
N PHE A 19 1.75 11.09 -2.57
CA PHE A 19 1.14 12.18 -3.31
C PHE A 19 2.19 13.24 -3.67
N THR A 20 2.38 13.47 -4.96
CA THR A 20 3.16 14.57 -5.51
C THR A 20 2.31 15.85 -5.56
N VAL A 21 2.90 17.00 -5.19
CA VAL A 21 2.24 18.31 -5.11
C VAL A 21 1.66 18.78 -6.46
N GLY A 22 2.22 18.34 -7.60
CA GLY A 22 1.68 18.62 -8.94
C GLY A 22 0.31 17.99 -9.21
N GLY A 23 -0.08 16.91 -8.50
CA GLY A 23 -1.38 16.27 -8.67
C GLY A 23 -2.55 17.10 -8.15
N LYS A 24 -2.38 17.90 -7.10
CA LYS A 24 -3.48 18.69 -6.51
C LYS A 24 -3.90 19.90 -7.36
N LEU A 25 -2.96 20.56 -8.03
CA LEU A 25 -3.28 21.70 -8.91
C LEU A 25 -4.04 21.22 -10.16
N ASN A 26 -3.60 20.12 -10.77
CA ASN A 26 -4.31 19.50 -11.90
C ASN A 26 -5.69 18.98 -11.49
N GLU A 27 -5.85 18.37 -10.31
CA GLU A 27 -7.17 17.96 -9.82
C GLU A 27 -8.13 19.14 -9.61
N THR A 28 -7.65 20.30 -9.18
CA THR A 28 -8.48 21.50 -8.98
C THR A 28 -8.90 22.10 -10.32
N LEU A 29 -7.99 22.21 -11.27
CA LEU A 29 -8.29 22.68 -12.64
C LEU A 29 -9.28 21.74 -13.34
N HIS A 30 -9.07 20.43 -13.30
CA HIS A 30 -10.01 19.44 -13.83
C HIS A 30 -11.38 19.51 -13.18
N ARG A 31 -11.49 19.81 -11.88
CA ARG A 31 -12.79 20.00 -11.23
C ARG A 31 -13.52 21.23 -11.74
N MET A 32 -12.83 22.34 -11.97
CA MET A 32 -13.44 23.57 -12.53
C MET A 32 -13.94 23.31 -13.96
N GLU A 33 -13.17 22.62 -14.79
CA GLU A 33 -13.59 22.25 -16.13
C GLU A 33 -14.83 21.35 -16.14
N ILE A 34 -14.90 20.34 -15.28
CA ILE A 34 -16.06 19.47 -15.16
C ILE A 34 -17.34 20.26 -14.78
N TRP A 35 -17.23 21.22 -13.86
CA TRP A 35 -18.37 22.05 -13.45
C TRP A 35 -18.95 22.85 -14.62
N ASN A 36 -18.10 23.41 -15.48
CA ASN A 36 -18.55 24.12 -16.69
C ASN A 36 -19.37 23.20 -17.61
N TYR A 37 -18.94 21.94 -17.80
CA TYR A 37 -19.70 20.99 -18.62
C TYR A 37 -21.01 20.53 -17.95
N ILE A 38 -21.05 20.43 -16.62
CA ILE A 38 -22.29 20.15 -15.91
C ILE A 38 -23.29 21.31 -16.06
N GLU A 39 -22.83 22.56 -16.04
CA GLU A 39 -23.66 23.73 -16.28
C GLU A 39 -24.21 23.74 -17.72
N ILE A 40 -23.36 23.46 -18.72
CA ILE A 40 -23.79 23.33 -20.13
C ILE A 40 -24.86 22.23 -20.26
N LEU A 41 -24.65 21.09 -19.62
CA LEU A 41 -25.61 19.98 -19.62
C LEU A 41 -26.97 20.40 -19.03
N GLY A 42 -26.98 21.29 -18.03
CA GLY A 42 -28.20 21.84 -17.39
C GLY A 42 -28.87 22.97 -18.15
N GLN A 43 -28.17 23.62 -19.08
CA GLN A 43 -28.68 24.80 -19.79
C GLN A 43 -29.70 24.40 -20.87
N LYS A 44 -30.98 24.79 -20.64
CA LYS A 44 -31.98 24.80 -21.68
C LYS A 44 -32.08 26.23 -22.22
N LYS A 45 -31.67 26.49 -23.45
CA LYS A 45 -31.77 27.81 -24.04
C LYS A 45 -33.22 28.29 -23.99
N GLN A 46 -33.46 29.40 -23.30
CA GLN A 46 -34.73 30.07 -23.24
C GLN A 46 -34.74 31.21 -24.29
N GLY A 47 -35.29 30.93 -25.45
CA GLY A 47 -35.63 31.99 -26.41
C GLY A 47 -37.02 32.54 -26.09
N TRP A 48 -37.27 33.86 -26.29
CA TRP A 48 -38.54 34.53 -25.98
C TRP A 48 -39.72 33.98 -26.82
N LEU A 49 -39.42 33.41 -28.01
CA LEU A 49 -40.45 32.86 -28.92
C LEU A 49 -40.34 31.34 -29.16
N PHE A 50 -39.16 30.71 -28.99
CA PHE A 50 -38.95 29.26 -29.16
C PHE A 50 -37.90 28.73 -28.19
N LYS A 51 -38.30 27.75 -27.36
CA LYS A 51 -37.37 26.99 -26.55
C LYS A 51 -36.70 25.95 -27.42
N LYS A 52 -35.51 26.22 -27.94
CA LYS A 52 -34.72 25.22 -28.65
C LYS A 52 -33.76 24.55 -27.66
N ASP A 53 -33.93 23.23 -27.45
CA ASP A 53 -32.99 22.45 -26.67
C ASP A 53 -31.67 22.33 -27.45
N ASN A 54 -30.54 22.65 -26.82
CA ASN A 54 -29.22 22.58 -27.43
C ASN A 54 -28.62 21.17 -27.24
N VAL A 55 -29.26 20.17 -27.84
CA VAL A 55 -28.98 18.76 -27.64
C VAL A 55 -27.52 18.45 -28.00
N GLU A 56 -27.00 19.01 -29.09
CA GLU A 56 -25.63 18.75 -29.56
C GLU A 56 -24.58 19.22 -28.54
N GLU A 57 -24.68 20.46 -28.03
CA GLU A 57 -23.74 20.98 -27.02
C GLU A 57 -23.82 20.17 -25.71
N ARG A 58 -25.01 19.71 -25.34
CA ARG A 58 -25.23 18.88 -24.15
C ARG A 58 -24.63 17.47 -24.31
N LEU A 59 -24.68 16.88 -25.50
CA LEU A 59 -24.02 15.61 -25.83
C LEU A 59 -22.50 15.76 -25.81
N ILE A 60 -21.96 16.85 -26.36
CA ILE A 60 -20.53 17.18 -26.29
C ILE A 60 -20.11 17.32 -24.80
N ALA A 61 -20.90 18.01 -24.00
CA ALA A 61 -20.61 18.15 -22.56
C ALA A 61 -20.54 16.79 -21.83
N LEU A 62 -21.46 15.86 -22.11
CA LEU A 62 -21.42 14.50 -21.59
C LEU A 62 -20.16 13.75 -21.99
N THR A 63 -19.74 13.87 -23.25
CA THR A 63 -18.49 13.28 -23.76
C THR A 63 -17.28 13.84 -23.00
N LYS A 64 -17.22 15.16 -22.81
CA LYS A 64 -16.14 15.82 -22.06
C LYS A 64 -16.11 15.42 -20.59
N ILE A 65 -17.26 15.32 -19.92
CA ILE A 65 -17.38 14.80 -18.54
C ILE A 65 -16.82 13.39 -18.45
N LEU A 66 -17.08 12.54 -19.43
CA LEU A 66 -16.54 11.17 -19.47
C LEU A 66 -15.03 11.14 -19.71
N GLU A 67 -14.50 11.98 -20.62
CA GLU A 67 -13.06 12.11 -20.91
C GLU A 67 -12.29 12.55 -19.67
N LEU A 68 -12.74 13.58 -18.96
CA LEU A 68 -12.18 14.05 -17.71
C LEU A 68 -12.27 12.98 -16.61
N GLY A 69 -13.28 12.10 -16.70
CA GLY A 69 -13.29 10.79 -16.07
C GLY A 69 -13.32 10.75 -14.54
N HIS A 70 -13.91 11.73 -13.86
CA HIS A 70 -13.97 11.79 -12.40
C HIS A 70 -15.25 11.14 -11.84
N PRO A 71 -15.19 9.98 -11.16
CA PRO A 71 -16.37 9.26 -10.68
C PRO A 71 -17.24 10.04 -9.68
N SER A 72 -16.67 11.03 -8.96
CA SER A 72 -17.44 11.86 -8.02
C SER A 72 -18.51 12.72 -8.70
N THR A 73 -18.46 12.88 -10.03
CA THR A 73 -19.47 13.64 -10.78
C THR A 73 -20.78 12.88 -11.00
N ILE A 74 -20.82 11.58 -10.73
CA ILE A 74 -22.02 10.75 -10.92
C ILE A 74 -23.25 11.38 -10.23
N HIS A 75 -23.11 11.91 -9.01
CA HIS A 75 -24.24 12.50 -8.29
C HIS A 75 -24.86 13.71 -9.03
N ASN A 76 -24.08 14.46 -9.78
CA ASN A 76 -24.54 15.59 -10.58
C ASN A 76 -25.24 15.15 -11.88
N LEU A 77 -24.97 13.92 -12.35
CA LEU A 77 -25.57 13.37 -13.57
C LEU A 77 -26.92 12.68 -13.32
N ILE A 78 -27.21 12.27 -12.09
CA ILE A 78 -28.44 11.56 -11.74
C ILE A 78 -29.72 12.30 -12.20
N PRO A 79 -29.88 13.63 -12.04
CA PRO A 79 -31.09 14.35 -12.50
C PRO A 79 -31.34 14.20 -14.01
N PHE A 80 -30.28 14.09 -14.82
CA PHE A 80 -30.39 14.00 -16.28
C PHE A 80 -30.79 12.59 -16.77
N LEU A 81 -30.84 11.60 -15.89
CA LEU A 81 -31.47 10.30 -16.19
C LEU A 81 -32.98 10.39 -16.42
N LYS A 82 -33.60 11.53 -16.09
CA LYS A 82 -35.01 11.86 -16.31
C LYS A 82 -35.18 13.01 -17.30
N ASP A 83 -34.14 13.31 -18.08
CA ASP A 83 -34.25 14.39 -19.06
C ASP A 83 -35.39 14.14 -20.04
N SER A 84 -36.04 15.21 -20.49
CA SER A 84 -37.13 15.14 -21.48
C SER A 84 -36.64 14.69 -22.85
N ASN A 85 -35.38 15.00 -23.18
CA ASN A 85 -34.75 14.53 -24.41
C ASN A 85 -34.19 13.12 -24.23
N ILE A 86 -34.61 12.19 -25.12
CA ILE A 86 -34.28 10.79 -25.04
C ILE A 86 -32.80 10.51 -25.27
N GLU A 87 -32.14 11.31 -26.15
CA GLU A 87 -30.72 11.14 -26.46
C GLU A 87 -29.85 11.53 -25.27
N ILE A 88 -30.15 12.69 -24.64
CA ILE A 88 -29.48 13.14 -23.43
C ILE A 88 -29.64 12.13 -22.29
N LYS A 89 -30.88 11.64 -22.10
CA LYS A 89 -31.18 10.63 -21.09
C LYS A 89 -30.34 9.36 -21.27
N ASN A 90 -30.32 8.81 -22.48
CA ASN A 90 -29.63 7.57 -22.78
C ASN A 90 -28.11 7.75 -22.70
N GLU A 91 -27.57 8.86 -23.21
CA GLU A 91 -26.14 9.14 -23.14
C GLU A 91 -25.68 9.39 -21.72
N THR A 92 -26.47 10.11 -20.92
CA THR A 92 -26.21 10.27 -19.48
C THR A 92 -26.09 8.92 -18.77
N CYS A 93 -27.01 7.99 -19.07
CA CYS A 93 -26.96 6.65 -18.46
C CYS A 93 -25.68 5.89 -18.82
N LYS A 94 -25.25 5.96 -20.08
CA LYS A 94 -23.98 5.35 -20.54
C LYS A 94 -22.78 5.99 -19.81
N VAL A 95 -22.73 7.32 -19.73
CA VAL A 95 -21.66 8.06 -19.03
C VAL A 95 -21.60 7.65 -17.55
N VAL A 96 -22.75 7.62 -16.86
CA VAL A 96 -22.84 7.15 -15.47
C VAL A 96 -22.32 5.73 -15.32
N ALA A 97 -22.70 4.81 -16.21
CA ALA A 97 -22.22 3.43 -16.18
C ALA A 97 -20.71 3.32 -16.40
N GLN A 98 -20.15 4.10 -17.32
CA GLN A 98 -18.71 4.11 -17.58
C GLN A 98 -17.91 4.74 -16.45
N LEU A 99 -18.41 5.82 -15.84
CA LEU A 99 -17.80 6.43 -14.66
C LEU A 99 -17.87 5.47 -13.44
N PHE A 100 -18.97 4.75 -13.29
CA PHE A 100 -19.12 3.77 -12.22
C PHE A 100 -18.10 2.62 -12.34
N LYS A 101 -17.82 2.11 -13.54
CA LYS A 101 -16.76 1.12 -13.76
C LYS A 101 -15.38 1.60 -13.28
N LYS A 102 -15.10 2.91 -13.32
CA LYS A 102 -13.84 3.48 -12.80
C LYS A 102 -13.75 3.48 -11.27
N ILE A 103 -14.86 3.34 -10.54
CA ILE A 103 -14.88 3.27 -9.06
C ILE A 103 -14.28 1.97 -8.54
N GLU A 104 -14.43 0.87 -9.24
CA GLU A 104 -13.93 -0.45 -8.85
C GLU A 104 -12.42 -0.45 -8.54
N THR A 105 -11.68 0.46 -9.17
CA THR A 105 -10.22 0.62 -8.99
C THR A 105 -9.83 1.62 -7.91
N LYS A 106 -10.76 2.49 -7.44
CA LYS A 106 -10.49 3.61 -6.52
C LYS A 106 -11.44 3.61 -5.33
N LYS A 107 -11.13 2.86 -4.31
CA LYS A 107 -11.94 2.56 -3.11
C LYS A 107 -12.53 3.75 -2.34
N GLY A 108 -12.16 5.00 -2.61
CA GLY A 108 -12.66 6.19 -1.91
C GLY A 108 -13.97 6.77 -2.44
N TYR A 109 -14.40 6.38 -3.64
CA TYR A 109 -15.51 7.06 -4.31
C TYR A 109 -16.90 6.53 -3.96
N TYR A 110 -17.01 5.35 -3.34
CA TYR A 110 -18.32 4.85 -2.85
C TYR A 110 -18.98 5.82 -1.87
N ASP A 111 -18.21 6.57 -1.09
CA ASP A 111 -18.75 7.58 -0.17
C ASP A 111 -19.42 8.76 -0.88
N THR A 112 -19.04 9.07 -2.11
CA THR A 112 -19.66 10.14 -2.90
C THR A 112 -21.02 9.74 -3.43
N LEU A 113 -21.24 8.46 -3.73
CA LEU A 113 -22.49 7.93 -4.30
C LEU A 113 -23.66 7.96 -3.32
N LYS A 114 -23.42 8.05 -2.01
CA LYS A 114 -24.48 8.24 -1.00
C LYS A 114 -25.29 9.52 -1.19
N HIS A 115 -24.70 10.50 -1.89
CA HIS A 115 -25.33 11.80 -2.17
C HIS A 115 -26.12 11.84 -3.49
N CYS A 116 -26.15 10.73 -4.26
CA CYS A 116 -27.00 10.62 -5.44
C CYS A 116 -28.48 10.81 -5.02
N ASP A 117 -29.15 11.77 -5.66
CA ASP A 117 -30.55 12.04 -5.39
C ASP A 117 -31.44 11.04 -6.15
N ILE A 118 -31.65 9.89 -5.53
CA ILE A 118 -32.46 8.78 -6.05
C ILE A 118 -33.57 8.50 -5.05
N SER A 119 -34.82 8.48 -5.52
CA SER A 119 -35.99 8.09 -4.76
C SER A 119 -36.40 6.64 -5.02
N LYS A 120 -37.36 6.12 -4.24
CA LYS A 120 -37.93 4.76 -4.49
C LYS A 120 -38.64 4.68 -5.85
N SER A 121 -39.33 5.73 -6.28
CA SER A 121 -40.02 5.77 -7.59
C SER A 121 -39.03 5.82 -8.75
N ASP A 122 -37.83 6.37 -8.54
CA ASP A 122 -36.81 6.41 -9.57
C ASP A 122 -36.31 5.00 -9.92
N ILE A 123 -36.25 4.11 -8.95
CA ILE A 123 -35.88 2.71 -9.19
C ILE A 123 -36.87 2.04 -10.16
N ASP A 124 -38.17 2.24 -9.98
CA ASP A 124 -39.18 1.68 -10.89
C ASP A 124 -39.09 2.31 -12.28
N TYR A 125 -38.87 3.62 -12.34
CA TYR A 125 -38.67 4.35 -13.58
C TYR A 125 -37.42 3.84 -14.32
N TYR A 126 -36.32 3.60 -13.63
CA TYR A 126 -35.09 3.08 -14.24
C TYR A 126 -35.28 1.67 -14.79
N GLN A 127 -36.01 0.82 -14.08
CA GLN A 127 -36.34 -0.53 -14.53
C GLN A 127 -37.12 -0.53 -15.86
N GLN A 128 -38.03 0.42 -16.04
CA GLN A 128 -38.86 0.55 -17.24
C GLN A 128 -38.14 1.24 -18.42
N THR A 129 -37.13 2.05 -18.11
CA THR A 129 -36.53 2.98 -19.09
C THR A 129 -35.20 2.47 -19.66
N PHE A 130 -34.37 1.81 -18.85
CA PHE A 130 -33.02 1.47 -19.23
C PHE A 130 -32.84 -0.05 -19.42
N SER A 131 -31.79 -0.43 -20.16
CA SER A 131 -31.42 -1.84 -20.34
C SER A 131 -31.10 -2.52 -19.01
N ASN A 132 -31.22 -3.83 -18.94
CA ASN A 132 -30.91 -4.60 -17.74
C ASN A 132 -29.48 -4.34 -17.19
N GLU A 133 -28.48 -4.14 -18.07
CA GLU A 133 -27.10 -3.85 -17.67
C GLU A 133 -27.00 -2.46 -17.02
N HIS A 134 -27.62 -1.45 -17.62
CA HIS A 134 -27.65 -0.11 -17.06
C HIS A 134 -28.46 -0.05 -15.77
N PHE A 135 -29.62 -0.73 -15.74
CA PHE A 135 -30.44 -0.82 -14.55
C PHE A 135 -29.68 -1.45 -13.37
N LEU A 136 -28.93 -2.52 -13.61
CA LEU A 136 -28.06 -3.13 -12.60
C LEU A 136 -27.07 -2.12 -12.02
N THR A 137 -26.43 -1.32 -12.87
CA THR A 137 -25.51 -0.26 -12.44
C THR A 137 -26.21 0.78 -11.58
N LEU A 138 -27.40 1.24 -11.98
CA LEU A 138 -28.18 2.21 -11.22
C LEU A 138 -28.67 1.64 -9.88
N LEU A 139 -29.01 0.35 -9.84
CA LEU A 139 -29.32 -0.36 -8.58
C LEU A 139 -28.10 -0.43 -7.66
N ALA A 140 -26.92 -0.71 -8.20
CA ALA A 140 -25.66 -0.71 -7.44
C ALA A 140 -25.42 0.67 -6.80
N ILE A 141 -25.60 1.76 -7.55
CA ILE A 141 -25.52 3.13 -7.04
C ILE A 141 -26.60 3.38 -5.97
N ALA A 142 -27.85 3.03 -6.24
CA ALA A 142 -28.97 3.20 -5.30
C ALA A 142 -28.77 2.41 -3.99
N SER A 143 -28.11 1.25 -4.05
CA SER A 143 -27.80 0.47 -2.85
C SER A 143 -26.83 1.18 -1.89
N LEU A 144 -26.13 2.23 -2.34
CA LEU A 144 -25.21 3.04 -1.55
C LEU A 144 -25.85 4.35 -1.05
N ASN A 145 -27.11 4.63 -1.40
CA ASN A 145 -27.84 5.87 -1.08
C ASN A 145 -27.93 6.13 0.43
N ARG A 146 -28.00 7.41 0.82
CA ARG A 146 -28.21 7.83 2.22
C ARG A 146 -29.54 7.37 2.82
N SER A 147 -30.59 7.23 2.01
CA SER A 147 -31.91 6.76 2.43
C SER A 147 -31.94 5.23 2.58
N GLY A 148 -32.29 4.75 3.78
CA GLY A 148 -32.49 3.32 4.04
C GLY A 148 -33.58 2.70 3.19
N TYR A 149 -34.65 3.43 2.93
CA TYR A 149 -35.75 2.96 2.08
C TYR A 149 -35.34 2.73 0.61
N VAL A 150 -34.46 3.60 0.10
CA VAL A 150 -33.91 3.43 -1.25
C VAL A 150 -32.96 2.24 -1.29
N ARG A 151 -32.07 2.12 -0.29
CA ARG A 151 -31.15 0.99 -0.20
C ARG A 151 -31.88 -0.36 -0.10
N GLU A 152 -32.93 -0.43 0.73
CA GLU A 152 -33.74 -1.66 0.87
C GLU A 152 -34.33 -2.08 -0.48
N LYS A 153 -35.02 -1.13 -1.19
CA LYS A 153 -35.61 -1.42 -2.49
C LYS A 153 -34.56 -1.83 -3.52
N ALA A 154 -33.41 -1.13 -3.54
CA ALA A 154 -32.31 -1.44 -4.44
C ALA A 154 -31.75 -2.85 -4.19
N VAL A 155 -31.55 -3.24 -2.93
CA VAL A 155 -31.04 -4.59 -2.56
C VAL A 155 -32.04 -5.68 -2.97
N LYS A 156 -33.34 -5.51 -2.73
CA LYS A 156 -34.37 -6.44 -3.19
C LYS A 156 -34.32 -6.61 -4.70
N LYS A 157 -34.28 -5.50 -5.43
CA LYS A 157 -34.22 -5.53 -6.90
C LYS A 157 -32.91 -6.10 -7.42
N LEU A 158 -31.77 -5.88 -6.76
CA LEU A 158 -30.48 -6.50 -7.10
C LEU A 158 -30.57 -8.04 -7.01
N ALA A 159 -31.20 -8.58 -5.98
CA ALA A 159 -31.42 -10.03 -5.84
C ALA A 159 -32.31 -10.60 -6.96
N GLU A 160 -33.34 -9.85 -7.40
CA GLU A 160 -34.25 -10.23 -8.48
C GLU A 160 -33.56 -10.26 -9.87
N THR A 161 -32.41 -9.59 -10.03
CA THR A 161 -31.72 -9.55 -11.35
C THR A 161 -31.13 -10.87 -11.78
N ASN A 162 -30.92 -11.83 -10.88
CA ASN A 162 -30.18 -13.08 -11.13
C ASN A 162 -28.80 -12.84 -11.79
N ASN A 163 -28.18 -11.72 -11.53
CA ASN A 163 -26.90 -11.34 -12.12
C ASN A 163 -25.81 -11.34 -11.04
N GLU A 164 -24.75 -12.10 -11.26
CA GLU A 164 -23.62 -12.25 -10.33
C GLU A 164 -22.96 -10.91 -9.95
N LYS A 165 -23.00 -9.90 -10.83
CA LYS A 165 -22.49 -8.55 -10.55
C LYS A 165 -23.26 -7.82 -9.45
N ALA A 166 -24.45 -8.31 -9.05
CA ALA A 166 -25.21 -7.79 -7.92
C ALA A 166 -24.61 -8.19 -6.56
N ILE A 167 -23.93 -9.34 -6.50
CA ILE A 167 -23.44 -9.97 -5.24
C ILE A 167 -22.63 -8.99 -4.38
N PRO A 168 -21.58 -8.27 -4.85
CA PRO A 168 -20.78 -7.41 -4.00
C PRO A 168 -21.60 -6.30 -3.32
N PHE A 169 -22.62 -5.76 -3.99
CA PHE A 169 -23.50 -4.71 -3.45
C PHE A 169 -24.47 -5.25 -2.41
N ILE A 170 -24.94 -6.47 -2.56
CA ILE A 170 -25.78 -7.18 -1.59
C ILE A 170 -24.94 -7.53 -0.35
N VAL A 171 -23.77 -8.14 -0.53
CA VAL A 171 -22.84 -8.50 0.55
C VAL A 171 -22.48 -7.28 1.40
N TYR A 172 -22.18 -6.15 0.77
CA TYR A 172 -21.86 -4.91 1.48
C TYR A 172 -22.99 -4.42 2.38
N ARG A 173 -24.27 -4.74 2.08
CA ARG A 173 -25.46 -4.37 2.88
C ARG A 173 -25.77 -5.34 4.02
N LEU A 174 -25.11 -6.47 4.14
CA LEU A 174 -25.26 -7.35 5.31
C LEU A 174 -24.93 -6.65 6.63
N ALA A 175 -24.04 -5.68 6.60
CA ALA A 175 -23.68 -4.85 7.76
C ALA A 175 -24.33 -3.44 7.72
N ASP A 176 -25.47 -3.25 7.06
CA ASP A 176 -26.15 -1.95 7.02
C ASP A 176 -26.64 -1.51 8.41
N TRP A 177 -26.74 -0.20 8.64
CA TRP A 177 -27.29 0.37 9.88
C TRP A 177 -28.79 0.08 10.03
N VAL A 178 -29.51 -0.05 8.91
CA VAL A 178 -30.97 -0.20 8.85
C VAL A 178 -31.30 -1.68 8.78
N GLN A 179 -32.03 -2.20 9.77
CA GLN A 179 -32.37 -3.62 9.88
C GLN A 179 -33.11 -4.17 8.66
N PRO A 180 -34.15 -3.52 8.09
CA PRO A 180 -34.80 -4.02 6.86
C PRO A 180 -33.84 -4.16 5.68
N VAL A 181 -32.84 -3.29 5.55
CA VAL A 181 -31.80 -3.42 4.51
C VAL A 181 -30.96 -4.67 4.73
N ARG A 182 -30.55 -4.94 5.99
CA ARG A 182 -29.81 -6.19 6.32
C ARG A 182 -30.63 -7.43 6.01
N GLN A 183 -31.91 -7.44 6.37
CA GLN A 183 -32.79 -8.60 6.09
C GLN A 183 -32.93 -8.85 4.59
N SER A 184 -33.10 -7.78 3.79
CA SER A 184 -33.14 -7.89 2.33
C SER A 184 -31.81 -8.40 1.76
N ALA A 185 -30.68 -7.99 2.34
CA ALA A 185 -29.36 -8.48 1.94
C ALA A 185 -29.16 -9.97 2.29
N LEU A 186 -29.62 -10.42 3.46
CA LEU A 186 -29.59 -11.82 3.85
C LEU A 186 -30.39 -12.69 2.88
N GLN A 187 -31.62 -12.30 2.57
CA GLN A 187 -32.46 -12.97 1.58
C GLN A 187 -31.79 -13.01 0.20
N GLY A 188 -31.15 -11.90 -0.18
CA GLY A 188 -30.40 -11.81 -1.44
C GLY A 188 -29.22 -12.77 -1.50
N ILE A 189 -28.44 -12.92 -0.43
CA ILE A 189 -27.32 -13.89 -0.38
C ILE A 189 -27.84 -15.33 -0.44
N GLU A 190 -28.91 -15.66 0.29
CA GLU A 190 -29.54 -16.99 0.17
C GLU A 190 -29.96 -17.29 -1.27
N HIS A 191 -30.50 -16.31 -1.99
CA HIS A 191 -30.87 -16.45 -3.40
C HIS A 191 -29.67 -16.80 -4.29
N PHE A 192 -28.48 -16.22 -4.00
CA PHE A 192 -27.25 -16.46 -4.76
C PHE A 192 -26.43 -17.67 -4.28
N LYS A 193 -26.80 -18.36 -3.21
CA LYS A 193 -26.17 -19.63 -2.80
C LYS A 193 -26.61 -20.76 -3.71
N LYS A 194 -26.17 -20.71 -4.97
CA LYS A 194 -26.40 -21.72 -6.01
C LYS A 194 -25.11 -22.00 -6.75
N ARG A 195 -24.98 -23.22 -7.29
CA ARG A 195 -23.74 -23.64 -7.99
C ARG A 195 -23.38 -22.74 -9.16
N GLU A 196 -24.36 -22.18 -9.86
CA GLU A 196 -24.16 -21.26 -10.98
C GLU A 196 -23.46 -19.95 -10.60
N PHE A 197 -23.57 -19.50 -9.34
CA PHE A 197 -22.95 -18.29 -8.82
C PHE A 197 -21.70 -18.53 -7.97
N ILE A 198 -21.21 -19.78 -7.89
CA ILE A 198 -20.10 -20.15 -7.02
C ILE A 198 -18.84 -19.31 -7.27
N ASN A 199 -18.54 -19.03 -8.53
CA ASN A 199 -17.38 -18.23 -8.94
C ASN A 199 -17.46 -16.81 -8.35
N ALA A 200 -18.60 -16.18 -8.53
CA ALA A 200 -18.83 -14.82 -8.01
C ALA A 200 -18.85 -14.78 -6.47
N LEU A 201 -19.35 -15.82 -5.81
CA LEU A 201 -19.26 -15.91 -4.34
C LEU A 201 -17.82 -16.04 -3.88
N VAL A 202 -16.99 -16.86 -4.55
CA VAL A 202 -15.56 -17.00 -4.27
C VAL A 202 -14.83 -15.68 -4.45
N ASP A 203 -15.09 -14.94 -5.52
CA ASP A 203 -14.48 -13.64 -5.78
C ASP A 203 -14.82 -12.59 -4.69
N ASN A 204 -15.97 -12.73 -4.06
CA ASN A 204 -16.45 -11.84 -2.99
C ASN A 204 -16.09 -12.31 -1.57
N LEU A 205 -15.45 -13.46 -1.35
CA LEU A 205 -15.08 -13.95 -0.02
C LEU A 205 -14.25 -12.94 0.79
N ILE A 206 -13.46 -12.11 0.12
CA ILE A 206 -12.68 -11.04 0.77
C ILE A 206 -13.59 -9.99 1.42
N ILE A 207 -14.74 -9.68 0.82
CA ILE A 207 -15.72 -8.74 1.39
C ILE A 207 -16.36 -9.38 2.62
N PHE A 208 -16.70 -10.66 2.57
CA PHE A 208 -17.21 -11.40 3.73
C PHE A 208 -16.19 -11.42 4.89
N GLU A 209 -14.90 -11.67 4.62
CA GLU A 209 -13.84 -11.61 5.65
C GLU A 209 -13.73 -10.21 6.27
N TRP A 210 -13.87 -9.16 5.46
CA TRP A 210 -13.87 -7.79 5.97
C TRP A 210 -15.08 -7.50 6.86
N LEU A 211 -16.27 -8.03 6.53
CA LEU A 211 -17.49 -7.84 7.31
C LEU A 211 -17.39 -8.43 8.72
N GLN A 212 -16.57 -9.46 8.97
CA GLN A 212 -16.31 -9.99 10.31
C GLN A 212 -15.77 -8.95 11.29
N LYS A 213 -15.12 -7.89 10.77
CA LYS A 213 -14.54 -6.80 11.58
C LYS A 213 -15.56 -5.71 11.94
N VAL A 214 -16.80 -5.86 11.52
CA VAL A 214 -17.86 -4.88 11.73
C VAL A 214 -18.58 -5.21 13.04
N GLU A 215 -18.30 -4.45 14.09
CA GLU A 215 -18.78 -4.69 15.46
C GLU A 215 -20.28 -4.43 15.68
N ARG A 216 -20.95 -3.70 14.76
CA ARG A 216 -22.35 -3.28 14.93
C ARG A 216 -23.39 -4.39 14.71
N VAL A 217 -23.00 -5.51 14.13
CA VAL A 217 -23.86 -6.66 13.85
C VAL A 217 -23.02 -7.93 13.85
N ASP A 218 -23.51 -8.98 14.50
CA ASP A 218 -22.88 -10.28 14.41
C ASP A 218 -23.27 -10.96 13.09
N LEU A 219 -22.30 -11.19 12.24
CA LEU A 219 -22.42 -11.86 10.95
C LEU A 219 -21.75 -13.24 10.93
N SER A 220 -21.34 -13.76 12.09
CA SER A 220 -20.57 -15.00 12.22
C SER A 220 -21.32 -16.19 11.60
N SER A 221 -22.64 -16.31 11.82
CA SER A 221 -23.45 -17.37 11.27
C SER A 221 -23.55 -17.28 9.74
N VAL A 222 -23.86 -16.11 9.21
CA VAL A 222 -23.99 -15.87 7.76
C VAL A 222 -22.68 -16.17 7.03
N LEU A 223 -21.57 -15.75 7.62
CA LEU A 223 -20.25 -15.97 7.05
C LEU A 223 -19.86 -17.45 7.09
N SER A 224 -20.12 -18.12 8.23
CA SER A 224 -19.90 -19.57 8.36
C SER A 224 -20.71 -20.34 7.32
N ASP A 225 -21.92 -19.93 7.07
CA ASP A 225 -22.86 -20.55 6.15
C ASP A 225 -22.41 -20.38 4.69
N VAL A 226 -22.04 -19.18 4.28
CA VAL A 226 -21.45 -18.94 2.95
C VAL A 226 -20.14 -19.71 2.78
N MET A 227 -19.28 -19.74 3.80
CA MET A 227 -18.03 -20.49 3.75
C MET A 227 -18.25 -22.00 3.68
N ASN A 228 -19.28 -22.54 4.34
CA ASN A 228 -19.66 -23.95 4.22
C ASN A 228 -20.16 -24.25 2.81
N PHE A 229 -21.08 -23.43 2.28
CA PHE A 229 -21.57 -23.59 0.91
C PHE A 229 -20.40 -23.59 -0.10
N VAL A 230 -19.50 -22.60 -0.01
CA VAL A 230 -18.38 -22.44 -0.97
C VAL A 230 -17.34 -23.55 -0.80
N VAL A 231 -16.84 -23.78 0.43
CA VAL A 231 -15.62 -24.59 0.65
C VAL A 231 -15.93 -26.03 0.99
N VAL A 232 -17.11 -26.34 1.56
CA VAL A 232 -17.47 -27.71 1.95
C VAL A 232 -18.36 -28.34 0.91
N GLU A 233 -19.51 -27.74 0.61
CA GLU A 233 -20.48 -28.31 -0.32
C GLU A 233 -20.00 -28.29 -1.79
N ASN A 234 -19.25 -27.29 -2.17
CA ASN A 234 -18.67 -27.14 -3.51
C ASN A 234 -17.13 -27.36 -3.53
N LYS A 235 -16.62 -28.22 -2.65
CA LYS A 235 -15.18 -28.48 -2.46
C LYS A 235 -14.46 -28.80 -3.77
N HIS A 236 -15.01 -29.69 -4.63
CA HIS A 236 -14.39 -30.07 -5.90
C HIS A 236 -14.10 -28.84 -6.77
N TYR A 237 -15.10 -27.98 -6.95
CA TYR A 237 -14.92 -26.75 -7.72
C TYR A 237 -13.80 -25.85 -7.14
N VAL A 238 -13.79 -25.68 -5.82
CA VAL A 238 -12.81 -24.82 -5.14
C VAL A 238 -11.39 -25.39 -5.27
N ILE A 239 -11.21 -26.69 -5.11
CA ILE A 239 -9.89 -27.34 -5.19
C ILE A 239 -9.36 -27.32 -6.63
N ASP A 240 -10.21 -27.64 -7.62
CA ASP A 240 -9.82 -27.65 -9.04
C ASP A 240 -9.38 -26.26 -9.52
N ASN A 241 -10.02 -25.22 -9.00
CA ASN A 241 -9.74 -23.83 -9.38
C ASN A 241 -8.82 -23.09 -8.39
N PHE A 242 -8.35 -23.72 -7.31
CA PHE A 242 -7.65 -23.07 -6.20
C PHE A 242 -6.51 -22.16 -6.66
N LYS A 243 -5.69 -22.62 -7.60
CA LYS A 243 -4.51 -21.88 -8.09
C LYS A 243 -4.85 -20.68 -8.96
N THR A 244 -6.07 -20.59 -9.50
CA THR A 244 -6.54 -19.46 -10.32
C THR A 244 -6.99 -18.28 -9.47
N PHE A 245 -7.40 -18.53 -8.23
CA PHE A 245 -7.88 -17.48 -7.32
C PHE A 245 -6.77 -16.52 -6.90
N THR A 246 -7.19 -15.33 -6.48
CA THR A 246 -6.24 -14.32 -5.95
C THR A 246 -5.58 -14.83 -4.66
N ASP A 247 -4.38 -14.30 -4.33
CA ASP A 247 -3.67 -14.68 -3.12
C ASP A 247 -4.54 -14.53 -1.85
N ARG A 248 -5.32 -13.45 -1.78
CA ARG A 248 -6.23 -13.20 -0.65
C ARG A 248 -7.35 -14.21 -0.56
N THR A 249 -7.99 -14.51 -1.68
CA THR A 249 -9.07 -15.52 -1.77
C THR A 249 -8.54 -16.89 -1.34
N ARG A 250 -7.35 -17.29 -1.83
CA ARG A 250 -6.72 -18.56 -1.43
C ARG A 250 -6.42 -18.63 0.07
N ILE A 251 -5.98 -17.51 0.68
CA ILE A 251 -5.76 -17.46 2.14
C ILE A 251 -7.08 -17.67 2.91
N VAL A 252 -8.17 -17.02 2.47
CA VAL A 252 -9.49 -17.19 3.12
C VAL A 252 -9.98 -18.63 3.02
N ILE A 253 -9.87 -19.22 1.84
CA ILE A 253 -10.25 -20.64 1.61
C ILE A 253 -9.35 -21.58 2.45
N ALA A 254 -8.04 -21.35 2.44
CA ALA A 254 -7.10 -22.15 3.23
C ALA A 254 -7.40 -22.11 4.73
N LYS A 255 -7.75 -20.95 5.29
CA LYS A 255 -8.19 -20.82 6.69
C LYS A 255 -9.39 -21.72 6.98
N LYS A 256 -10.38 -21.78 6.06
CA LYS A 256 -11.56 -22.64 6.23
C LYS A 256 -11.19 -24.12 6.11
N ILE A 257 -10.37 -24.50 5.12
CA ILE A 257 -9.91 -25.89 4.96
C ILE A 257 -9.15 -26.36 6.20
N THR A 258 -8.22 -25.55 6.68
CA THR A 258 -7.38 -25.89 7.85
C THR A 258 -8.11 -25.78 9.20
N SER A 259 -9.30 -25.21 9.25
CA SER A 259 -10.13 -25.22 10.46
C SER A 259 -10.80 -26.57 10.72
N SER A 260 -10.81 -27.48 9.73
CA SER A 260 -11.33 -28.84 9.89
C SER A 260 -10.31 -29.72 10.61
N THR A 261 -10.72 -30.46 11.62
CA THR A 261 -9.89 -31.46 12.30
C THR A 261 -9.52 -32.63 11.39
N ASN A 262 -10.40 -32.96 10.43
CA ASN A 262 -10.23 -34.05 9.46
C ASN A 262 -9.89 -33.48 8.06
N ILE A 263 -8.76 -32.78 7.96
CA ILE A 263 -8.27 -32.32 6.66
C ILE A 263 -7.83 -33.51 5.80
N ASP A 264 -8.20 -33.47 4.54
CA ASP A 264 -7.76 -34.41 3.53
C ASP A 264 -6.28 -34.21 3.20
N LEU A 265 -5.52 -35.30 3.08
CA LEU A 265 -4.08 -35.23 2.74
C LEU A 265 -3.85 -34.59 1.37
N ALA A 266 -4.77 -34.76 0.41
CA ALA A 266 -4.67 -34.11 -0.89
C ALA A 266 -4.80 -32.58 -0.76
N ASP A 267 -5.74 -32.10 0.05
CA ASP A 267 -5.92 -30.66 0.33
C ASP A 267 -4.69 -30.09 1.04
N LEU A 268 -4.16 -30.83 2.02
CA LEU A 268 -2.96 -30.40 2.75
C LEU A 268 -1.76 -30.23 1.80
N LYS A 269 -1.54 -31.20 0.91
CA LYS A 269 -0.49 -31.12 -0.13
C LYS A 269 -0.68 -29.94 -1.08
N LEU A 270 -1.94 -29.67 -1.48
CA LEU A 270 -2.29 -28.51 -2.30
C LEU A 270 -1.87 -27.22 -1.59
N LEU A 271 -2.24 -27.05 -0.32
CA LEU A 271 -1.89 -25.85 0.47
C LEU A 271 -0.37 -25.71 0.66
N LEU A 272 0.36 -26.79 0.95
CA LEU A 272 1.83 -26.80 1.09
C LEU A 272 2.54 -26.43 -0.20
N SER A 273 1.95 -26.69 -1.35
CA SER A 273 2.49 -26.35 -2.67
C SER A 273 2.19 -24.92 -3.13
N ASP A 274 1.41 -24.15 -2.36
CA ASP A 274 0.99 -22.81 -2.78
C ASP A 274 2.18 -21.83 -2.88
N LYS A 275 2.09 -20.93 -3.86
CA LYS A 275 3.11 -19.88 -4.05
C LYS A 275 3.15 -18.88 -2.89
N HIS A 276 2.01 -18.65 -2.21
CA HIS A 276 1.90 -17.67 -1.14
C HIS A 276 2.24 -18.31 0.22
N PHE A 277 3.20 -17.74 0.92
CA PHE A 277 3.72 -18.29 2.17
C PHE A 277 2.68 -18.42 3.29
N LEU A 278 1.69 -17.52 3.37
CA LEU A 278 0.62 -17.62 4.38
C LEU A 278 -0.24 -18.86 4.18
N VAL A 279 -0.49 -19.27 2.92
CA VAL A 279 -1.24 -20.51 2.64
C VAL A 279 -0.46 -21.72 3.14
N ARG A 280 0.86 -21.79 2.81
CA ARG A 280 1.73 -22.86 3.32
C ARG A 280 1.82 -22.87 4.85
N ASN A 281 1.88 -21.68 5.45
CA ASN A 281 1.95 -21.54 6.92
C ASN A 281 0.66 -22.01 7.62
N LEU A 282 -0.51 -21.77 7.01
CA LEU A 282 -1.79 -22.28 7.53
C LEU A 282 -1.81 -23.82 7.55
N ALA A 283 -1.23 -24.47 6.54
CA ALA A 283 -1.15 -25.94 6.49
C ALA A 283 -0.34 -26.54 7.67
N LEU A 284 0.57 -25.78 8.27
CA LEU A 284 1.36 -26.20 9.44
C LEU A 284 0.54 -26.39 10.72
N SER A 285 -0.73 -25.98 10.76
CA SER A 285 -1.64 -26.33 11.86
C SER A 285 -1.93 -27.84 11.96
N HIS A 286 -1.66 -28.59 10.88
CA HIS A 286 -1.79 -30.05 10.81
C HIS A 286 -0.42 -30.72 10.64
N PHE A 287 0.57 -30.22 11.38
CA PHE A 287 1.96 -30.68 11.29
C PHE A 287 2.12 -32.18 11.57
N ASP A 288 1.30 -32.73 12.44
CA ASP A 288 1.23 -34.14 12.81
C ASP A 288 0.90 -35.09 11.65
N LYS A 289 0.28 -34.57 10.58
CA LYS A 289 -0.08 -35.33 9.37
C LYS A 289 0.98 -35.28 8.28
N LEU A 290 2.05 -34.49 8.47
CA LEU A 290 3.10 -34.30 7.46
C LEU A 290 4.10 -35.47 7.46
N THR A 291 4.51 -35.84 6.26
CA THR A 291 5.63 -36.78 6.08
C THR A 291 6.96 -36.10 6.31
N GLN A 292 8.01 -36.86 6.65
CA GLN A 292 9.35 -36.30 6.82
C GLN A 292 9.84 -35.55 5.57
N THR A 293 9.55 -36.06 4.37
CA THR A 293 9.90 -35.40 3.11
C THR A 293 9.24 -34.01 2.96
N GLU A 294 8.02 -33.84 3.45
CA GLU A 294 7.32 -32.55 3.44
C GLU A 294 7.93 -31.60 4.48
N ILE A 295 8.25 -32.10 5.66
CA ILE A 295 8.93 -31.34 6.72
C ILE A 295 10.30 -30.84 6.24
N ASP A 296 11.10 -31.69 5.59
CA ASP A 296 12.42 -31.32 5.06
C ASP A 296 12.32 -30.19 4.03
N LYS A 297 11.29 -30.23 3.16
CA LYS A 297 11.03 -29.13 2.21
C LYS A 297 10.62 -27.83 2.92
N LEU A 298 9.87 -27.91 4.01
CA LEU A 298 9.45 -26.74 4.78
C LEU A 298 10.59 -26.11 5.58
N LEU A 299 11.55 -26.90 6.04
CA LEU A 299 12.78 -26.41 6.71
C LEU A 299 13.65 -25.56 5.77
N ILE A 300 13.58 -25.78 4.46
CA ILE A 300 14.30 -24.99 3.45
C ILE A 300 13.38 -24.04 2.66
N ASP A 301 12.16 -23.78 3.15
CA ASP A 301 11.19 -22.89 2.49
C ASP A 301 11.78 -21.47 2.29
N LYS A 302 11.40 -20.85 1.18
CA LYS A 302 11.80 -19.47 0.86
C LYS A 302 11.37 -18.46 1.93
N SER A 303 10.25 -18.71 2.59
CA SER A 303 9.72 -17.85 3.65
C SER A 303 10.33 -18.21 5.00
N ALA A 304 10.99 -17.24 5.61
CA ALA A 304 11.47 -17.38 6.98
C ALA A 304 10.35 -17.71 7.98
N GLY A 305 9.13 -17.18 7.76
CA GLY A 305 7.98 -17.48 8.61
C GLY A 305 7.57 -18.95 8.57
N VAL A 306 7.62 -19.57 7.38
CA VAL A 306 7.32 -21.00 7.23
C VAL A 306 8.42 -21.84 7.91
N ARG A 307 9.70 -21.54 7.66
CA ARG A 307 10.83 -22.25 8.32
C ARG A 307 10.75 -22.15 9.85
N LEU A 308 10.49 -20.94 10.36
CA LEU A 308 10.41 -20.72 11.81
C LEU A 308 9.24 -21.50 12.44
N GLN A 309 8.06 -21.47 11.81
CA GLN A 309 6.91 -22.22 12.30
C GLN A 309 7.15 -23.74 12.26
N THR A 310 7.83 -24.22 11.22
CA THR A 310 8.24 -25.63 11.12
C THR A 310 9.16 -26.01 12.28
N LEU A 311 10.22 -25.23 12.53
CA LEU A 311 11.12 -25.45 13.68
C LEU A 311 10.36 -25.38 15.01
N TYR A 312 9.42 -24.45 15.15
CA TYR A 312 8.62 -24.32 16.37
C TYR A 312 7.76 -25.58 16.62
N ASN A 313 7.17 -26.17 15.58
CA ASN A 313 6.39 -27.40 15.69
C ASN A 313 7.27 -28.61 16.07
N MET A 314 8.56 -28.58 15.71
CA MET A 314 9.52 -29.66 16.02
C MET A 314 10.19 -29.53 17.39
N LYS A 315 9.99 -28.44 18.13
CA LYS A 315 10.74 -28.09 19.36
C LYS A 315 10.76 -29.14 20.47
N ASN A 316 9.77 -30.03 20.50
CA ASN A 316 9.63 -31.06 21.53
C ASN A 316 10.24 -32.41 21.11
N GLN A 317 10.87 -32.51 19.94
CA GLN A 317 11.56 -33.73 19.50
C GLN A 317 12.86 -33.91 20.27
N GLU A 318 13.23 -35.12 20.61
CA GLU A 318 14.45 -35.46 21.39
C GLU A 318 15.72 -34.95 20.71
N ASN A 319 15.82 -35.10 19.39
CA ASN A 319 16.94 -34.67 18.57
C ASN A 319 16.82 -33.19 18.08
N PHE A 320 15.92 -32.37 18.65
CA PHE A 320 15.68 -31.01 18.19
C PHE A 320 16.94 -30.14 18.16
N SER A 321 17.87 -30.36 19.09
CA SER A 321 19.15 -29.63 19.10
C SER A 321 19.97 -29.82 17.84
N GLU A 322 19.95 -31.03 17.27
CA GLU A 322 20.65 -31.34 16.02
C GLU A 322 19.92 -30.71 14.81
N ILE A 323 18.58 -30.77 14.82
CA ILE A 323 17.74 -30.18 13.77
C ILE A 323 17.89 -28.66 13.73
N VAL A 324 17.93 -27.98 14.86
CA VAL A 324 17.94 -26.51 14.93
C VAL A 324 19.34 -25.92 14.74
N PHE A 325 20.42 -26.69 14.98
CA PHE A 325 21.81 -26.22 14.92
C PHE A 325 22.17 -25.59 13.55
N PRO A 326 21.83 -26.15 12.38
CA PRO A 326 22.14 -25.54 11.08
C PRO A 326 21.49 -24.14 10.91
N PHE A 327 20.40 -23.85 11.61
CA PHE A 327 19.66 -22.61 11.52
C PHE A 327 20.23 -21.46 12.36
N ILE A 328 21.28 -21.71 13.15
CA ILE A 328 22.05 -20.64 13.84
C ILE A 328 22.47 -19.57 12.83
N SER A 329 22.90 -19.97 11.63
CA SER A 329 23.34 -19.06 10.57
C SER A 329 22.28 -18.84 9.48
N ASP A 330 20.98 -18.94 9.80
CA ASP A 330 19.92 -18.59 8.86
C ASP A 330 19.97 -17.09 8.49
N THR A 331 19.52 -16.75 7.31
CA THR A 331 19.45 -15.35 6.85
C THR A 331 18.45 -14.50 7.64
N SER A 332 17.46 -15.12 8.30
CA SER A 332 16.46 -14.46 9.14
C SER A 332 16.95 -14.27 10.58
N ALA A 333 16.90 -13.05 11.08
CA ALA A 333 17.22 -12.74 12.47
C ALA A 333 16.37 -13.53 13.47
N SER A 334 15.06 -13.65 13.21
CA SER A 334 14.13 -14.38 14.11
C SER A 334 14.47 -15.88 14.20
N ILE A 335 14.95 -16.49 13.10
CA ILE A 335 15.36 -17.90 13.11
C ILE A 335 16.68 -18.05 13.84
N ARG A 336 17.66 -17.18 13.59
CA ARG A 336 18.94 -17.21 14.34
C ARG A 336 18.71 -17.04 15.85
N ASP A 337 17.84 -16.11 16.23
CA ASP A 337 17.51 -15.86 17.63
C ASP A 337 16.82 -17.07 18.28
N PHE A 338 15.83 -17.64 17.61
CA PHE A 338 15.17 -18.87 18.05
C PHE A 338 16.16 -20.03 18.19
N SER A 339 17.08 -20.19 17.26
CA SER A 339 18.10 -21.25 17.28
C SER A 339 19.07 -21.06 18.45
N ARG A 340 19.58 -19.85 18.67
CA ARG A 340 20.43 -19.52 19.83
C ARG A 340 19.71 -19.76 21.14
N TYR A 341 18.45 -19.31 21.25
CA TYR A 341 17.65 -19.53 22.44
C TYR A 341 17.46 -21.03 22.74
N SER A 342 17.20 -21.83 21.71
CA SER A 342 17.00 -23.27 21.84
C SER A 342 18.29 -24.01 22.25
N LEU A 343 19.45 -23.49 21.88
CA LEU A 343 20.75 -24.11 22.11
C LEU A 343 21.54 -23.50 23.28
N LYS A 344 21.01 -22.47 23.97
CA LYS A 344 21.73 -21.71 25.02
C LYS A 344 22.29 -22.54 26.17
N ASN A 345 21.70 -23.71 26.46
CA ASN A 345 22.18 -24.62 27.50
C ASN A 345 23.29 -25.56 27.02
N LYS A 346 23.53 -25.66 25.70
CA LYS A 346 24.53 -26.53 25.09
C LYS A 346 25.69 -25.74 24.50
N ILE A 347 25.47 -24.48 24.14
CA ILE A 347 26.45 -23.60 23.47
C ILE A 347 26.52 -22.29 24.25
N THR A 348 27.73 -21.97 24.72
CA THR A 348 27.99 -20.71 25.46
C THR A 348 28.60 -19.63 24.58
N ASP A 349 29.32 -20.00 23.53
CA ASP A 349 29.99 -19.07 22.61
C ASP A 349 29.49 -19.24 21.17
N PHE A 350 28.42 -18.51 20.85
CA PHE A 350 27.89 -18.45 19.47
C PHE A 350 28.76 -17.60 18.54
N ALA A 351 29.53 -16.63 19.08
CA ALA A 351 30.39 -15.78 18.24
C ALA A 351 31.47 -16.57 17.52
N THR A 352 32.10 -17.53 18.21
CA THR A 352 33.06 -18.45 17.59
C THR A 352 32.44 -19.26 16.46
N ILE A 353 31.22 -19.79 16.64
CA ILE A 353 30.53 -20.54 15.57
C ILE A 353 30.30 -19.68 14.32
N TYR A 354 29.87 -18.42 14.50
CA TYR A 354 29.72 -17.52 13.37
C TYR A 354 31.05 -17.19 12.68
N ASN A 355 32.09 -17.01 13.45
CA ASN A 355 33.43 -16.78 12.93
C ASN A 355 33.95 -18.00 12.11
N ASP A 356 33.79 -19.22 12.61
CA ASP A 356 34.17 -20.44 11.92
C ASP A 356 33.40 -20.62 10.61
N ASN A 357 32.13 -20.26 10.60
CA ASN A 357 31.33 -20.22 9.39
C ASN A 357 31.84 -19.18 8.38
N LEU A 358 32.29 -18.00 8.83
CA LEU A 358 32.87 -16.98 7.96
C LEU A 358 34.20 -17.44 7.36
N THR A 359 35.11 -18.00 8.16
CA THR A 359 36.40 -18.50 7.70
C THR A 359 36.24 -19.66 6.72
N SER A 360 35.27 -20.53 6.96
CA SER A 360 34.95 -21.65 6.04
C SER A 360 34.01 -21.21 4.88
N LYS A 361 33.67 -19.93 4.75
CA LYS A 361 32.76 -19.35 3.73
C LYS A 361 31.37 -19.99 3.69
N LYS A 362 30.89 -20.49 4.83
CA LYS A 362 29.55 -21.07 4.97
C LYS A 362 28.55 -20.02 5.48
N ASN A 363 27.37 -20.00 4.89
CA ASN A 363 26.25 -19.17 5.35
C ASN A 363 26.64 -17.70 5.67
N ILE A 364 27.47 -17.09 4.83
CA ILE A 364 28.11 -15.78 5.05
C ILE A 364 27.14 -14.72 5.57
N LEU A 365 25.96 -14.57 4.95
CA LEU A 365 24.99 -13.52 5.34
C LEU A 365 24.46 -13.71 6.77
N GLY A 366 24.11 -14.94 7.12
CA GLY A 366 23.66 -15.29 8.48
C GLY A 366 24.76 -15.14 9.50
N SER A 367 25.99 -15.54 9.13
CA SER A 367 27.17 -15.50 10.01
C SER A 367 27.63 -14.08 10.30
N LEU A 368 27.71 -13.20 9.29
CA LEU A 368 27.97 -11.76 9.49
C LEU A 368 26.95 -11.11 10.43
N SER A 369 25.65 -11.40 10.19
CA SER A 369 24.60 -10.85 11.05
C SER A 369 24.65 -11.43 12.47
N GLY A 370 24.84 -12.73 12.59
CA GLY A 370 24.93 -13.43 13.87
C GLY A 370 26.12 -12.99 14.72
N LEU A 371 27.28 -12.77 14.09
CA LEU A 371 28.46 -12.23 14.77
C LEU A 371 28.17 -10.85 15.39
N ALA A 372 27.50 -9.98 14.62
CA ALA A 372 27.06 -8.66 15.12
C ALA A 372 26.00 -8.75 16.22
N GLU A 373 25.12 -9.75 16.18
CA GLU A 373 24.07 -9.98 17.18
C GLU A 373 24.63 -10.53 18.50
N THR A 374 25.74 -11.25 18.45
CA THR A 374 26.42 -11.85 19.61
C THR A 374 27.60 -11.03 20.10
N ASN A 375 27.77 -9.80 19.60
CA ASN A 375 28.84 -8.87 19.99
C ASN A 375 30.27 -9.48 19.86
N GLY A 376 30.50 -10.24 18.79
CA GLY A 376 31.80 -10.91 18.51
C GLY A 376 32.90 -9.95 18.06
N LYS A 377 33.20 -8.92 18.87
CA LYS A 377 34.17 -7.84 18.56
C LYS A 377 35.59 -8.38 18.28
N GLN A 378 35.99 -9.46 18.95
CA GLN A 378 37.29 -10.09 18.76
C GLN A 378 37.49 -10.62 17.34
N PHE A 379 36.43 -10.78 16.54
CA PHE A 379 36.48 -11.32 15.18
C PHE A 379 36.23 -10.27 14.09
N VAL A 380 36.33 -8.98 14.42
CA VAL A 380 36.09 -7.87 13.46
C VAL A 380 36.95 -8.03 12.19
N GLU A 381 38.21 -8.42 12.32
CA GLU A 381 39.11 -8.55 11.18
C GLU A 381 38.62 -9.58 10.14
N ASN A 382 37.82 -10.56 10.55
CA ASN A 382 37.21 -11.53 9.64
C ASN A 382 35.95 -11.00 8.94
N VAL A 383 35.40 -9.84 9.38
CA VAL A 383 34.29 -9.14 8.71
C VAL A 383 34.79 -8.22 7.60
N VAL A 384 35.93 -7.56 7.80
CA VAL A 384 36.51 -6.54 6.90
C VAL A 384 36.63 -7.02 5.44
N PRO A 385 37.12 -8.23 5.12
CA PRO A 385 37.21 -8.68 3.74
C PRO A 385 35.87 -8.70 2.98
N TYR A 386 34.77 -8.92 3.68
CA TYR A 386 33.43 -8.96 3.09
C TYR A 386 32.85 -7.59 2.72
N LEU A 387 33.48 -6.49 3.15
CA LEU A 387 33.13 -5.14 2.70
C LEU A 387 33.35 -4.95 1.20
N ASN A 388 34.28 -5.70 0.61
CA ASN A 388 34.64 -5.67 -0.80
C ASN A 388 34.15 -6.92 -1.58
N ASP A 389 33.22 -7.72 -1.02
CA ASP A 389 32.68 -8.90 -1.69
C ASP A 389 31.99 -8.51 -3.01
N THR A 390 32.02 -9.40 -4.00
CA THR A 390 31.38 -9.18 -5.31
C THR A 390 29.86 -8.99 -5.19
N LYS A 391 29.22 -9.65 -4.22
CA LYS A 391 27.78 -9.61 -3.99
C LYS A 391 27.40 -8.41 -3.12
N LEU A 392 26.63 -7.47 -3.67
CA LEU A 392 26.16 -6.27 -2.97
C LEU A 392 25.50 -6.57 -1.60
N LYS A 393 24.71 -7.65 -1.53
CA LYS A 393 24.03 -8.05 -0.29
C LYS A 393 25.03 -8.40 0.82
N ILE A 394 26.14 -9.05 0.48
CA ILE A 394 27.21 -9.40 1.44
C ILE A 394 27.90 -8.12 1.91
N ARG A 395 28.31 -7.22 0.97
CA ARG A 395 28.92 -5.93 1.34
C ARG A 395 28.06 -5.13 2.32
N LYS A 396 26.76 -5.03 2.04
CA LYS A 396 25.82 -4.32 2.94
C LYS A 396 25.74 -4.97 4.32
N THR A 397 25.67 -6.31 4.36
CA THR A 397 25.56 -7.04 5.62
C THR A 397 26.86 -6.92 6.42
N ALA A 398 28.02 -6.98 5.76
CA ALA A 398 29.32 -6.77 6.39
C ALA A 398 29.45 -5.35 6.99
N PHE A 399 29.04 -4.32 6.25
CA PHE A 399 29.04 -2.96 6.76
C PHE A 399 28.10 -2.78 7.98
N LEU A 400 26.90 -3.37 7.94
CA LEU A 400 25.98 -3.33 9.06
C LEU A 400 26.49 -4.11 10.28
N ALA A 401 27.24 -5.20 10.05
CA ALA A 401 27.91 -5.93 11.10
C ALA A 401 29.06 -5.10 11.69
N LEU A 402 29.91 -4.54 10.84
CA LEU A 402 31.03 -3.67 11.25
C LEU A 402 30.54 -2.49 12.09
N LYS A 403 29.43 -1.83 11.68
CA LYS A 403 28.83 -0.73 12.44
C LYS A 403 28.50 -1.09 13.90
N LYS A 404 28.14 -2.36 14.17
CA LYS A 404 27.82 -2.82 15.53
C LYS A 404 29.05 -3.27 16.29
N LEU A 405 30.04 -3.83 15.60
CA LEU A 405 31.20 -4.44 16.23
C LEU A 405 32.33 -3.43 16.45
N ASP A 406 32.55 -2.54 15.49
CA ASP A 406 33.60 -1.51 15.50
C ASP A 406 33.09 -0.27 14.75
N SER A 407 32.64 0.73 15.51
CA SER A 407 32.04 1.96 14.96
C SER A 407 33.07 2.87 14.29
N GLU A 408 34.33 2.84 14.71
CA GLU A 408 35.41 3.65 14.13
C GLU A 408 35.78 3.14 12.75
N LYS A 409 36.07 1.84 12.62
CA LYS A 409 36.31 1.24 11.30
C LYS A 409 35.12 1.36 10.36
N ALA A 410 33.88 1.30 10.88
CA ALA A 410 32.69 1.52 10.08
C ALA A 410 32.58 2.96 9.59
N TYR A 411 32.95 3.93 10.42
CA TYR A 411 33.00 5.35 10.07
C TYR A 411 34.02 5.60 8.96
N ASP A 412 35.27 5.11 9.13
CA ASP A 412 36.34 5.26 8.15
C ASP A 412 35.96 4.66 6.79
N PHE A 413 35.44 3.43 6.81
CA PHE A 413 34.93 2.78 5.61
C PHE A 413 33.81 3.60 4.94
N ALA A 414 32.85 4.10 5.72
CA ALA A 414 31.73 4.88 5.21
C ALA A 414 32.21 6.21 4.61
N LEU A 415 33.15 6.88 5.26
CA LEU A 415 33.71 8.15 4.77
C LEU A 415 34.45 7.93 3.45
N GLN A 416 35.28 6.88 3.36
CA GLN A 416 36.02 6.55 2.13
C GLN A 416 35.08 6.19 0.96
N ASN A 417 33.91 5.61 1.24
CA ASN A 417 32.96 5.10 0.25
C ASN A 417 31.68 5.95 0.08
N LEU A 418 31.67 7.20 0.57
CA LEU A 418 30.51 8.09 0.43
C LEU A 418 30.17 8.39 -1.03
N ASP A 419 31.17 8.41 -1.90
CA ASP A 419 31.12 8.62 -3.35
C ASP A 419 31.22 7.31 -4.16
N SER A 420 31.04 6.13 -3.53
CA SER A 420 31.08 4.84 -4.20
C SER A 420 30.16 4.79 -5.44
N GLU A 421 30.61 4.21 -6.54
CA GLU A 421 29.80 4.00 -7.75
C GLU A 421 28.58 3.12 -7.51
N HIS A 422 28.60 2.28 -6.48
CA HIS A 422 27.50 1.38 -6.14
C HIS A 422 26.41 2.10 -5.33
N ILE A 423 25.30 2.49 -5.98
CA ILE A 423 24.15 3.16 -5.35
C ILE A 423 23.65 2.48 -4.07
N GLY A 424 23.74 1.14 -4.02
CA GLY A 424 23.30 0.38 -2.86
C GLY A 424 24.18 0.57 -1.63
N ILE A 425 25.49 0.73 -1.80
CA ILE A 425 26.43 1.04 -0.71
C ILE A 425 26.25 2.49 -0.32
N ARG A 426 26.24 3.43 -1.29
CA ARG A 426 25.98 4.85 -0.99
C ARG A 426 24.70 5.03 -0.17
N ASN A 427 23.60 4.40 -0.53
CA ASN A 427 22.37 4.50 0.24
C ASN A 427 22.53 4.00 1.69
N THR A 428 23.26 2.93 1.93
CA THR A 428 23.51 2.41 3.29
C THR A 428 24.37 3.39 4.10
N ILE A 429 25.38 3.99 3.46
CA ILE A 429 26.26 5.02 4.06
C ILE A 429 25.47 6.31 4.34
N ILE A 430 24.59 6.73 3.43
CA ILE A 430 23.70 7.88 3.65
C ILE A 430 22.81 7.66 4.88
N GLU A 431 22.23 6.47 5.04
CA GLU A 431 21.46 6.15 6.25
C GLU A 431 22.34 6.18 7.51
N PHE A 432 23.57 5.74 7.42
CA PHE A 432 24.52 5.78 8.54
C PHE A 432 24.83 7.22 8.95
N PHE A 433 25.24 8.07 8.00
CA PHE A 433 25.61 9.46 8.28
C PHE A 433 24.41 10.38 8.53
N SER A 434 23.20 10.00 8.16
CA SER A 434 22.02 10.84 8.38
C SER A 434 21.72 11.10 9.87
N VAL A 435 22.22 10.28 10.77
CA VAL A 435 22.04 10.39 12.23
C VAL A 435 23.28 10.87 12.97
N SER A 436 24.46 10.85 12.31
CA SER A 436 25.75 11.14 12.95
C SER A 436 26.73 11.86 12.01
N ALA A 437 26.26 12.86 11.26
CA ALA A 437 27.11 13.63 10.35
C ALA A 437 28.09 14.50 11.13
N THR A 438 29.38 14.32 10.86
CA THR A 438 30.46 15.19 11.35
C THR A 438 30.76 16.31 10.36
N PRO A 439 31.49 17.38 10.75
CA PRO A 439 31.96 18.39 9.81
C PRO A 439 32.72 17.81 8.62
N GLU A 440 33.54 16.79 8.84
CA GLU A 440 34.30 16.08 7.80
C GLU A 440 33.41 15.39 6.78
N VAL A 441 32.36 14.69 7.24
CA VAL A 441 31.36 14.06 6.36
C VAL A 441 30.65 15.11 5.53
N LEU A 442 30.26 16.25 6.13
CA LEU A 442 29.61 17.35 5.42
C LEU A 442 30.52 17.98 4.37
N GLN A 443 31.81 18.16 4.69
CA GLN A 443 32.80 18.66 3.74
C GLN A 443 32.89 17.70 2.54
N LYS A 444 33.14 16.42 2.77
CA LYS A 444 33.23 15.42 1.70
C LYS A 444 31.95 15.33 0.88
N ALA A 445 30.79 15.38 1.53
CA ALA A 445 29.51 15.38 0.83
C ALA A 445 29.33 16.60 -0.09
N ARG A 446 29.73 17.79 0.35
CA ARG A 446 29.73 19.03 -0.46
C ARG A 446 30.68 18.96 -1.65
N GLU A 447 31.89 18.43 -1.45
CA GLU A 447 32.85 18.19 -2.51
C GLU A 447 32.34 17.19 -3.52
N THR A 448 31.78 16.05 -3.06
CA THR A 448 31.14 15.03 -3.90
C THR A 448 29.94 15.61 -4.66
N TYR A 449 29.13 16.48 -4.06
CA TYR A 449 28.03 17.17 -4.75
C TYR A 449 28.57 18.09 -5.86
N ARG A 450 29.58 18.91 -5.56
CA ARG A 450 30.13 19.91 -6.49
C ARG A 450 30.75 19.27 -7.73
N ASN A 451 31.53 18.19 -7.53
CA ASN A 451 32.32 17.55 -8.57
C ASN A 451 31.64 16.33 -9.21
N GLY A 452 30.53 15.85 -8.61
CA GLY A 452 29.89 14.60 -8.99
C GLY A 452 28.93 14.71 -10.17
N LYS A 453 28.76 13.58 -10.87
CA LYS A 453 27.72 13.40 -11.88
C LYS A 453 26.33 13.37 -11.22
N TYR A 454 25.28 13.39 -12.03
CA TYR A 454 23.86 13.39 -11.61
C TYR A 454 23.56 12.47 -10.43
N GLU A 455 23.96 11.18 -10.51
CA GLU A 455 23.64 10.19 -9.45
C GLU A 455 24.37 10.48 -8.12
N MET A 456 25.54 11.09 -8.16
CA MET A 456 26.26 11.53 -6.96
C MET A 456 25.59 12.77 -6.36
N LYS A 457 25.30 13.79 -7.17
CA LYS A 457 24.57 14.99 -6.75
C LYS A 457 23.23 14.62 -6.09
N LYS A 458 22.46 13.74 -6.72
CA LYS A 458 21.20 13.21 -6.19
C LYS A 458 21.38 12.51 -4.84
N SER A 459 22.44 11.70 -4.71
CA SER A 459 22.76 11.00 -3.47
C SER A 459 23.14 11.95 -2.34
N MET A 460 23.92 12.97 -2.64
CA MET A 460 24.32 13.99 -1.64
C MET A 460 23.14 14.87 -1.22
N LEU A 461 22.28 15.28 -2.15
CA LEU A 461 21.05 15.99 -1.81
C LEU A 461 20.14 15.15 -0.88
N LYS A 462 20.07 13.83 -1.12
CA LYS A 462 19.36 12.93 -0.22
C LYS A 462 19.98 12.92 1.18
N LEU A 463 21.31 12.91 1.29
CA LEU A 463 22.01 13.00 2.57
C LEU A 463 21.69 14.33 3.25
N PHE A 464 21.83 15.45 2.55
CA PHE A 464 21.51 16.79 3.08
C PHE A 464 20.06 16.89 3.56
N SER A 465 19.11 16.38 2.78
CA SER A 465 17.69 16.34 3.18
C SER A 465 17.42 15.49 4.43
N LYS A 466 18.19 14.42 4.65
CA LYS A 466 18.04 13.54 5.82
C LYS A 466 18.66 14.12 7.08
N ILE A 467 19.85 14.74 6.98
CA ILE A 467 20.46 15.49 8.07
C ILE A 467 19.54 16.67 8.42
N GLY A 468 19.17 17.46 7.42
CA GLY A 468 18.13 18.48 7.47
C GLY A 468 18.39 19.59 8.48
N LYS A 469 17.32 20.14 9.05
CA LYS A 469 17.32 21.27 10.00
C LYS A 469 18.18 22.45 9.47
N TRP A 470 18.99 23.03 10.34
CA TRP A 470 19.84 24.20 10.02
C TRP A 470 21.16 23.81 9.36
N THR A 471 21.66 22.61 9.66
CA THR A 471 22.99 22.14 9.27
C THR A 471 23.17 22.07 7.75
N THR A 472 22.12 21.71 7.00
CA THR A 472 22.21 21.43 5.56
C THR A 472 21.20 22.17 4.70
N ILE A 473 20.46 23.14 5.26
CA ILE A 473 19.51 23.94 4.47
C ILE A 473 20.20 24.71 3.34
N ALA A 474 21.41 25.26 3.60
CA ALA A 474 22.22 25.93 2.59
C ALA A 474 22.54 24.99 1.41
N ASP A 475 22.86 23.75 1.70
CA ASP A 475 23.18 22.73 0.67
C ASP A 475 21.96 22.36 -0.18
N ILE A 476 20.77 22.36 0.42
CA ILE A 476 19.50 22.15 -0.30
C ILE A 476 19.19 23.37 -1.18
N MET A 477 19.40 24.61 -0.69
CA MET A 477 19.21 25.83 -1.49
C MET A 477 20.14 25.88 -2.70
N ILE A 478 21.41 25.49 -2.57
CA ILE A 478 22.36 25.39 -3.70
C ILE A 478 21.79 24.43 -4.78
N GLY A 479 21.19 23.33 -4.40
CA GLY A 479 20.62 22.39 -5.35
C GLY A 479 19.48 22.97 -6.20
N THR A 480 18.79 24.01 -5.72
CA THR A 480 17.72 24.66 -6.50
C THR A 480 18.22 25.48 -7.69
N ILE A 481 19.52 25.79 -7.73
CA ILE A 481 20.19 26.55 -8.80
C ILE A 481 21.18 25.68 -9.60
N ASP A 482 21.16 24.35 -9.44
CA ASP A 482 22.01 23.43 -10.20
C ASP A 482 21.73 23.52 -11.70
N GLU A 483 22.72 23.26 -12.53
CA GLU A 483 22.58 23.26 -13.99
C GLU A 483 21.58 22.20 -14.47
N ASN A 484 21.51 21.07 -13.77
CA ASN A 484 20.61 19.97 -14.09
C ASN A 484 19.21 20.21 -13.54
N GLU A 485 18.21 20.26 -14.44
CA GLU A 485 16.80 20.49 -14.08
C GLU A 485 16.24 19.46 -13.09
N ASN A 486 16.58 18.18 -13.25
CA ASN A 486 16.11 17.12 -12.33
C ASN A 486 16.68 17.31 -10.92
N ILE A 487 17.92 17.82 -10.79
CA ILE A 487 18.52 18.19 -9.51
C ILE A 487 17.78 19.38 -8.91
N ARG A 488 17.49 20.42 -9.70
CA ARG A 488 16.71 21.59 -9.24
C ARG A 488 15.33 21.16 -8.72
N ASN A 489 14.61 20.35 -9.48
CA ASN A 489 13.28 19.85 -9.11
C ASN A 489 13.32 19.00 -7.83
N LEU A 490 14.31 18.12 -7.70
CA LEU A 490 14.52 17.31 -6.50
C LEU A 490 14.80 18.18 -5.27
N SER A 491 15.68 19.15 -5.44
CA SER A 491 16.07 20.07 -4.37
C SER A 491 14.91 20.97 -3.94
N TRP A 492 14.10 21.44 -4.88
CA TRP A 492 12.86 22.15 -4.56
C TRP A 492 11.92 21.29 -3.72
N GLY A 493 11.73 20.02 -4.09
CA GLY A 493 10.93 19.08 -3.30
C GLY A 493 11.44 18.95 -1.86
N TYR A 494 12.75 18.84 -1.66
CA TYR A 494 13.36 18.79 -0.33
C TYR A 494 13.24 20.12 0.42
N LEU A 495 13.33 21.25 -0.25
CA LEU A 495 13.15 22.58 0.33
C LEU A 495 11.70 22.77 0.84
N GLN A 496 10.70 22.32 0.07
CA GLN A 496 9.31 22.33 0.52
C GLN A 496 9.08 21.43 1.74
N GLN A 497 9.70 20.25 1.77
CA GLN A 497 9.64 19.38 2.96
C GLN A 497 10.30 20.04 4.17
N TRP A 498 11.40 20.76 3.99
CA TRP A 498 12.07 21.51 5.04
C TRP A 498 11.16 22.62 5.56
N LYS A 499 10.58 23.47 4.69
CA LYS A 499 9.62 24.53 5.06
C LYS A 499 8.46 23.99 5.90
N ASN A 500 7.87 22.87 5.48
CA ASN A 500 6.76 22.24 6.20
C ASN A 500 7.12 21.76 7.60
N LYS A 501 8.39 21.49 7.86
CA LYS A 501 8.92 21.04 9.16
C LYS A 501 9.54 22.16 9.99
N ALA A 502 9.91 23.28 9.37
CA ALA A 502 10.69 24.36 10.01
C ALA A 502 9.99 24.92 11.25
N THR A 503 8.66 25.05 11.24
CA THR A 503 7.87 25.50 12.39
C THR A 503 7.90 24.54 13.59
N SER A 504 8.34 23.30 13.40
CA SER A 504 8.47 22.28 14.43
C SER A 504 9.91 22.00 14.85
N PHE A 505 10.88 22.82 14.41
CA PHE A 505 12.25 22.68 14.85
C PHE A 505 12.44 23.31 16.23
N PHE A 506 12.72 22.46 17.22
CA PHE A 506 12.99 22.88 18.60
C PHE A 506 14.46 23.27 18.83
N THR A 507 15.28 23.30 17.77
CA THR A 507 16.71 23.63 17.85
C THR A 507 16.97 24.96 17.14
N GLN A 508 17.76 25.83 17.77
CA GLN A 508 18.26 27.05 17.15
C GLN A 508 19.45 26.73 16.21
N PRO A 509 19.61 27.46 15.11
CA PRO A 509 20.81 27.33 14.29
C PRO A 509 22.06 27.79 15.06
N LYS A 510 23.19 27.16 14.78
CA LYS A 510 24.49 27.70 15.20
C LYS A 510 24.80 28.94 14.36
N GLN A 511 25.57 29.89 14.90
CA GLN A 511 25.88 31.13 14.20
C GLN A 511 26.45 30.89 12.79
N GLY A 512 27.44 30.02 12.63
CA GLY A 512 28.00 29.73 11.31
C GLY A 512 27.04 28.99 10.35
N GLU A 513 26.05 28.22 10.86
CA GLU A 513 25.01 27.62 10.03
C GLU A 513 24.06 28.69 9.49
N LEU A 514 23.69 29.67 10.34
CA LEU A 514 22.81 30.76 9.97
C LEU A 514 23.49 31.71 8.97
N GLU A 515 24.75 32.10 9.22
CA GLU A 515 25.55 32.96 8.32
C GLU A 515 25.66 32.33 6.93
N ARG A 516 26.03 31.04 6.86
CA ARG A 516 26.12 30.30 5.60
C ARG A 516 24.76 30.19 4.91
N ALA A 517 23.70 29.92 5.64
CA ALA A 517 22.37 29.83 5.07
C ALA A 517 21.91 31.17 4.49
N ASN A 518 22.16 32.29 5.19
CA ASN A 518 21.85 33.63 4.70
C ASN A 518 22.65 34.00 3.44
N GLN A 519 23.95 33.68 3.41
CA GLN A 519 24.78 33.91 2.24
C GLN A 519 24.27 33.17 1.01
N ILE A 520 23.99 31.88 1.16
CA ILE A 520 23.49 31.02 0.06
C ILE A 520 22.08 31.44 -0.34
N PHE A 521 21.23 31.82 0.62
CA PHE A 521 19.89 32.34 0.33
C PHE A 521 19.93 33.53 -0.63
N ARG A 522 20.72 34.58 -0.31
CA ARG A 522 20.85 35.78 -1.16
C ARG A 522 21.31 35.40 -2.56
N PHE A 523 22.39 34.66 -2.66
CA PHE A 523 22.95 34.20 -3.94
C PHE A 523 21.95 33.39 -4.78
N ALA A 524 21.30 32.39 -4.20
CA ALA A 524 20.37 31.55 -4.94
C ALA A 524 19.06 32.30 -5.27
N PHE A 525 18.63 33.24 -4.42
CA PHE A 525 17.45 34.06 -4.67
C PHE A 525 17.62 34.93 -5.91
N GLU A 526 18.76 35.64 -6.02
CA GLU A 526 19.11 36.46 -7.19
C GLU A 526 19.13 35.62 -8.49
N ILE A 527 19.75 34.44 -8.46
CA ILE A 527 19.81 33.57 -9.64
C ILE A 527 18.41 33.13 -10.08
N HIS A 528 17.49 32.89 -9.16
CA HIS A 528 16.11 32.55 -9.52
C HIS A 528 15.36 33.72 -10.13
N GLU A 529 15.60 34.95 -9.68
CA GLU A 529 14.99 36.14 -10.27
C GLU A 529 15.55 36.41 -11.70
N ASP A 530 16.84 36.21 -11.90
CA ASP A 530 17.48 36.42 -13.19
C ASP A 530 17.18 35.35 -14.23
N LYS A 531 17.33 34.07 -13.84
CA LYS A 531 17.24 32.92 -14.76
C LYS A 531 15.85 32.32 -14.87
N LYS A 532 14.95 32.63 -13.96
CA LYS A 532 13.55 32.15 -13.92
C LYS A 532 13.42 30.62 -14.10
N TYR A 533 14.23 29.85 -13.36
CA TYR A 533 14.23 28.40 -13.45
C TYR A 533 12.87 27.76 -13.10
N PHE A 534 12.05 28.45 -12.30
CA PHE A 534 10.71 28.04 -11.91
C PHE A 534 9.72 29.20 -12.09
N ASN A 535 8.43 28.91 -12.21
CA ASN A 535 7.37 29.92 -12.28
C ASN A 535 7.29 30.80 -11.02
N GLN A 536 7.73 30.26 -9.89
CA GLN A 536 7.83 30.98 -8.62
C GLN A 536 9.20 30.71 -8.01
N ASN A 537 9.81 31.73 -7.39
CA ASN A 537 11.08 31.55 -6.71
C ASN A 537 10.92 30.57 -5.52
N PRO A 538 11.60 29.41 -5.54
CA PRO A 538 11.43 28.37 -4.52
C PRO A 538 11.89 28.81 -3.13
N LEU A 539 12.71 29.87 -3.04
CA LEU A 539 13.23 30.41 -1.79
C LEU A 539 12.28 31.40 -1.13
N THR A 540 11.21 31.83 -1.79
CA THR A 540 10.24 32.77 -1.21
C THR A 540 9.76 32.29 0.16
N GLY A 541 9.87 33.16 1.19
CA GLY A 541 9.47 32.85 2.56
C GLY A 541 10.50 32.05 3.39
N ILE A 542 11.67 31.71 2.83
CA ILE A 542 12.78 31.13 3.60
C ILE A 542 13.41 32.20 4.51
N ASP A 543 13.47 33.46 4.05
CA ASP A 543 14.00 34.61 4.81
C ASP A 543 13.37 34.76 6.20
N PHE A 544 12.10 34.39 6.33
CA PHE A 544 11.39 34.40 7.62
C PHE A 544 12.07 33.51 8.68
N TYR A 545 12.65 32.40 8.26
CA TYR A 545 13.31 31.44 9.15
C TYR A 545 14.80 31.73 9.37
N LEU A 546 15.40 32.62 8.56
CA LEU A 546 16.82 32.93 8.60
C LEU A 546 17.13 34.27 9.34
N ARG A 547 16.15 34.87 10.02
CA ARG A 547 16.27 36.10 10.82
C ARG A 547 16.87 35.82 12.18
#